data_3bc0cc2d4c619201d46e12c7c1afa1fd
#
_entry.id   3bc0cc2d4c619201d46e12c7c1afa1fd
#
_cell.length_a   1.000
_cell.length_b   1.000
_cell.length_c   1.000
_cell.angle_alpha   90.00
_cell.angle_beta   90.00
_cell.angle_gamma   90.00
#
_symmetry.space_group_name_H-M   'P 1'
#
loop_
_entity.id
_entity.type
_entity.pdbx_description
1 polymer ?
#
loop_
_entity_poly.entity_id
_entity_poly.type
_entity_poly.pdbx_seq_one_letter_code
_entity_poly.pdbx_strand_id
1 'polypeptide(L)'
;TQPLPPACIEAMHKAVEELAGKDTFRGYGPEQGYDFLIEAIIKNDFAPRGIHFSASEIFVSDGAKSDTGNIGDILRHDNSVGVTDPIYPVYIDSNVMCGRAGVLEEETGKWSNVTYMPCTSENNFIPEIPDKRIDIVYLCYPNNPTGTTLTKPELKKWVDYALANDTLILFDAAYEAYIQDENVPHSIYEIK
;
A
#
# COMPACT_ATOMS: atom_id res chain seq x y z
N THR A 1 11.96 -6.58 -16.52
CA THR A 1 12.87 -5.91 -15.58
C THR A 1 13.90 -5.13 -16.38
N GLN A 2 14.12 -3.87 -16.04
CA GLN A 2 15.10 -3.00 -16.69
C GLN A 2 16.28 -2.77 -15.72
N PRO A 3 17.49 -2.48 -16.25
CA PRO A 3 18.62 -2.06 -15.42
C PRO A 3 18.30 -0.77 -14.66
N LEU A 4 18.99 -0.56 -13.54
CA LEU A 4 18.89 0.70 -12.79
C LEU A 4 19.38 1.88 -13.63
N PRO A 5 18.75 3.05 -13.52
CA PRO A 5 19.23 4.27 -14.17
C PRO A 5 20.67 4.62 -13.72
N PRO A 6 21.51 5.21 -14.58
CA PRO A 6 22.88 5.58 -14.22
C PRO A 6 22.97 6.47 -12.96
N ALA A 7 22.02 7.39 -12.78
CA ALA A 7 21.95 8.24 -11.60
C ALA A 7 21.78 7.46 -10.30
N CYS A 8 21.00 6.37 -10.32
CA CYS A 8 20.86 5.48 -9.14
C CYS A 8 22.18 4.77 -8.83
N ILE A 9 22.88 4.28 -9.85
CA ILE A 9 24.18 3.62 -9.68
C ILE A 9 25.19 4.60 -9.08
N GLU A 10 25.25 5.83 -9.59
CA GLU A 10 26.13 6.88 -9.05
C GLU A 10 25.79 7.21 -7.58
N ALA A 11 24.52 7.34 -7.24
CA ALA A 11 24.07 7.59 -5.87
C ALA A 11 24.47 6.42 -4.93
N MET A 12 24.34 5.18 -5.39
CA MET A 12 24.77 4.00 -4.61
C MET A 12 26.29 4.01 -4.36
N HIS A 13 27.11 4.36 -5.35
CA HIS A 13 28.56 4.49 -5.17
C HIS A 13 28.90 5.57 -4.12
N LYS A 14 28.25 6.74 -4.18
CA LYS A 14 28.43 7.79 -3.16
C LYS A 14 28.04 7.32 -1.76
N ALA A 15 26.93 6.60 -1.64
CA ALA A 15 26.49 6.06 -0.35
C ALA A 15 27.51 5.04 0.23
N VAL A 16 28.13 4.24 -0.62
CA VAL A 16 29.20 3.32 -0.18
C VAL A 16 30.44 4.09 0.27
N GLU A 17 30.84 5.14 -0.45
CA GLU A 17 31.98 6.00 -0.07
C GLU A 17 31.77 6.70 1.28
N GLU A 18 30.53 7.12 1.59
CA GLU A 18 30.17 7.70 2.90
C GLU A 18 30.48 6.76 4.06
N LEU A 19 30.42 5.43 3.87
CA LEU A 19 30.70 4.45 4.93
C LEU A 19 32.16 4.41 5.34
N ALA A 20 33.08 4.91 4.51
CA ALA A 20 34.53 4.95 4.81
C ALA A 20 34.94 6.11 5.74
N GLY A 21 34.12 7.15 5.84
CA GLY A 21 34.40 8.33 6.64
C GLY A 21 33.86 8.21 8.07
N LYS A 22 34.66 8.58 9.06
CA LYS A 22 34.25 8.55 10.48
C LYS A 22 33.02 9.42 10.74
N ASP A 23 32.92 10.57 10.08
CA ASP A 23 31.86 11.56 10.30
C ASP A 23 30.63 11.31 9.38
N THR A 24 30.79 10.48 8.35
CA THR A 24 29.74 10.15 7.37
C THR A 24 29.25 8.71 7.49
N PHE A 25 29.94 7.88 8.28
CA PHE A 25 29.52 6.50 8.53
C PHE A 25 28.12 6.46 9.13
N ARG A 26 27.27 5.63 8.52
CA ARG A 26 25.89 5.42 8.95
C ARG A 26 25.77 4.01 9.52
N GLY A 27 25.62 3.94 10.86
CA GLY A 27 25.35 2.69 11.57
C GLY A 27 23.85 2.39 11.58
N TYR A 28 23.27 2.18 12.77
CA TYR A 28 21.82 2.10 12.92
C TYR A 28 21.20 3.44 12.55
N GLY A 29 20.31 3.42 11.54
CA GLY A 29 19.55 4.60 11.15
C GLY A 29 18.43 4.92 12.15
N PRO A 30 17.80 6.09 12.02
CA PRO A 30 16.56 6.39 12.75
C PRO A 30 15.48 5.38 12.39
N GLU A 31 14.70 4.95 13.38
CA GLU A 31 13.63 3.93 13.21
C GLU A 31 12.59 4.30 12.15
N GLN A 32 12.33 5.60 11.99
CA GLN A 32 11.36 6.13 11.04
C GLN A 32 11.96 6.36 9.64
N GLY A 33 13.26 6.44 9.53
CA GLY A 33 14.02 6.77 8.32
C GLY A 33 14.83 8.05 8.49
N TYR A 34 15.74 8.31 7.57
CA TYR A 34 16.54 9.54 7.57
C TYR A 34 15.72 10.75 7.16
N ASP A 35 15.87 11.86 7.88
CA ASP A 35 15.13 13.11 7.66
C ASP A 35 15.22 13.58 6.20
N PHE A 36 16.44 13.55 5.61
CA PHE A 36 16.62 13.97 4.21
C PHE A 36 15.78 13.18 3.21
N LEU A 37 15.54 11.87 3.48
CA LEU A 37 14.72 11.03 2.62
C LEU A 37 13.23 11.30 2.85
N ILE A 38 12.83 11.40 4.12
CA ILE A 38 11.45 11.75 4.50
C ILE A 38 11.04 13.09 3.89
N GLU A 39 11.89 14.11 4.01
CA GLU A 39 11.67 15.43 3.40
C GLU A 39 11.59 15.37 1.87
N ALA A 40 12.45 14.55 1.25
CA ALA A 40 12.44 14.37 -0.19
C ALA A 40 11.13 13.70 -0.67
N ILE A 41 10.63 12.70 0.05
CA ILE A 41 9.35 12.03 -0.23
C ILE A 41 8.20 13.04 -0.12
N ILE A 42 8.11 13.76 1.00
CA ILE A 42 7.05 14.77 1.20
C ILE A 42 7.07 15.82 0.08
N LYS A 43 8.25 16.34 -0.23
CA LYS A 43 8.43 17.42 -1.20
C LYS A 43 8.15 17.00 -2.64
N ASN A 44 8.56 15.80 -3.04
CA ASN A 44 8.54 15.41 -4.45
C ASN A 44 7.35 14.51 -4.80
N ASP A 45 6.87 13.69 -3.86
CA ASP A 45 5.80 12.75 -4.16
C ASP A 45 4.41 13.28 -3.72
N PHE A 46 4.32 13.99 -2.60
CA PHE A 46 3.04 14.41 -2.04
C PHE A 46 2.71 15.90 -2.24
N ALA A 47 3.65 16.80 -1.97
CA ALA A 47 3.40 18.24 -2.06
C ALA A 47 2.92 18.71 -3.45
N PRO A 48 3.43 18.19 -4.59
CA PRO A 48 2.92 18.56 -5.91
C PRO A 48 1.45 18.21 -6.14
N ARG A 49 0.92 17.24 -5.38
CA ARG A 49 -0.49 16.80 -5.43
C ARG A 49 -1.37 17.53 -4.39
N GLY A 50 -0.81 18.51 -3.69
CA GLY A 50 -1.52 19.27 -2.65
C GLY A 50 -1.73 18.48 -1.36
N ILE A 51 -0.95 17.41 -1.15
CA ILE A 51 -0.96 16.60 0.07
C ILE A 51 0.17 17.08 0.96
N HIS A 52 -0.15 17.38 2.22
CA HIS A 52 0.80 17.91 3.20
C HIS A 52 0.92 16.95 4.38
N PHE A 53 2.03 16.23 4.45
CA PHE A 53 2.38 15.39 5.59
C PHE A 53 3.40 16.08 6.49
N SER A 54 3.30 15.83 7.78
CA SER A 54 4.41 16.04 8.72
C SER A 54 5.42 14.89 8.59
N ALA A 55 6.67 15.14 8.97
CA ALA A 55 7.69 14.09 8.94
C ALA A 55 7.31 12.88 9.81
N SER A 56 6.53 13.09 10.88
CA SER A 56 6.07 12.03 11.78
C SER A 56 5.05 11.05 11.16
N GLU A 57 4.51 11.39 9.98
CA GLU A 57 3.54 10.54 9.25
C GLU A 57 4.20 9.68 8.17
N ILE A 58 5.52 9.83 7.96
CA ILE A 58 6.27 9.07 6.95
C ILE A 58 7.19 8.09 7.65
N PHE A 59 7.07 6.81 7.29
CA PHE A 59 7.94 5.72 7.72
C PHE A 59 8.61 5.09 6.51
N VAL A 60 9.93 4.99 6.55
CA VAL A 60 10.72 4.37 5.48
C VAL A 60 11.03 2.93 5.86
N SER A 61 10.72 2.01 4.95
CA SER A 61 11.00 0.58 5.10
C SER A 61 11.80 0.06 3.91
N ASP A 62 12.07 -1.23 3.93
CA ASP A 62 12.72 -1.93 2.83
C ASP A 62 11.72 -2.39 1.72
N GLY A 63 10.47 -1.97 1.80
CA GLY A 63 9.46 -2.14 0.76
C GLY A 63 8.06 -2.48 1.26
N ALA A 64 7.07 -2.25 0.42
CA ALA A 64 5.65 -2.43 0.74
C ALA A 64 5.28 -3.85 1.22
N LYS A 65 6.01 -4.87 0.78
CA LYS A 65 5.80 -6.25 1.26
C LYS A 65 6.12 -6.38 2.75
N SER A 66 7.22 -5.80 3.20
CA SER A 66 7.59 -5.79 4.63
C SER A 66 6.58 -4.99 5.45
N ASP A 67 6.14 -3.83 4.93
CA ASP A 67 5.10 -3.03 5.58
C ASP A 67 3.80 -3.81 5.72
N THR A 68 3.37 -4.49 4.65
CA THR A 68 2.16 -5.32 4.65
C THR A 68 2.23 -6.46 5.68
N GLY A 69 3.40 -7.07 5.84
CA GLY A 69 3.62 -8.10 6.85
C GLY A 69 3.62 -7.52 8.27
N ASN A 70 4.41 -6.47 8.48
CA ASN A 70 4.66 -5.93 9.82
C ASN A 70 3.47 -5.16 10.39
N ILE A 71 2.70 -4.43 9.57
CA ILE A 71 1.50 -3.71 10.04
C ILE A 71 0.51 -4.65 10.76
N GLY A 72 0.55 -5.93 10.40
CA GLY A 72 -0.27 -6.94 11.03
C GLY A 72 -0.07 -7.07 12.53
N ASP A 73 1.12 -6.77 13.05
CA ASP A 73 1.46 -6.92 14.46
C ASP A 73 0.75 -5.92 15.37
N ILE A 74 0.35 -4.76 14.84
CA ILE A 74 -0.42 -3.75 15.59
C ILE A 74 -1.93 -3.91 15.45
N LEU A 75 -2.40 -4.87 14.64
CA LEU A 75 -3.80 -5.13 14.37
C LEU A 75 -4.28 -6.35 15.16
N ARG A 76 -5.56 -6.35 15.53
CA ARG A 76 -6.17 -7.46 16.29
C ARG A 76 -6.29 -8.73 15.43
N HIS A 77 -6.16 -9.89 16.05
CA HIS A 77 -6.29 -11.18 15.36
C HIS A 77 -7.72 -11.49 14.91
N ASP A 78 -8.71 -10.88 15.53
CA ASP A 78 -10.14 -11.05 15.20
C ASP A 78 -10.67 -10.03 14.19
N ASN A 79 -9.82 -9.11 13.68
CA ASN A 79 -10.23 -8.20 12.64
C ASN A 79 -10.62 -8.94 11.35
N SER A 80 -11.75 -8.56 10.78
CA SER A 80 -12.18 -9.04 9.46
C SER A 80 -11.39 -8.35 8.34
N VAL A 81 -11.11 -9.09 7.28
CA VAL A 81 -10.27 -8.64 6.16
C VAL A 81 -11.06 -8.63 4.86
N GLY A 82 -10.93 -7.57 4.08
CA GLY A 82 -11.46 -7.47 2.73
C GLY A 82 -10.35 -7.28 1.70
N VAL A 83 -10.46 -7.98 0.58
CA VAL A 83 -9.53 -7.89 -0.54
C VAL A 83 -10.30 -7.87 -1.84
N THR A 84 -9.77 -7.21 -2.86
CA THR A 84 -10.26 -7.38 -4.24
C THR A 84 -9.86 -8.76 -4.76
N ASP A 85 -10.58 -9.30 -5.74
CA ASP A 85 -10.30 -10.62 -6.33
C ASP A 85 -10.37 -10.51 -7.86
N PRO A 86 -9.24 -10.63 -8.59
CA PRO A 86 -7.91 -11.01 -8.12
C PRO A 86 -7.12 -9.87 -7.43
N ILE A 87 -6.19 -10.26 -6.55
CA ILE A 87 -5.32 -9.37 -5.79
C ILE A 87 -3.91 -9.95 -5.67
N TYR A 88 -2.96 -9.11 -5.28
CA TYR A 88 -1.62 -9.55 -4.92
C TYR A 88 -1.67 -10.50 -3.71
N PRO A 89 -1.19 -11.76 -3.83
CA PRO A 89 -1.43 -12.82 -2.83
C PRO A 89 -0.94 -12.48 -1.43
N VAL A 90 0.09 -11.65 -1.30
CA VAL A 90 0.72 -11.31 -0.01
C VAL A 90 -0.26 -10.73 1.00
N TYR A 91 -1.31 -10.02 0.56
CA TYR A 91 -2.30 -9.49 1.50
C TYR A 91 -3.11 -10.59 2.18
N ILE A 92 -3.39 -11.68 1.46
CA ILE A 92 -4.03 -12.86 2.05
C ILE A 92 -3.01 -13.63 2.89
N ASP A 93 -1.82 -13.91 2.33
CA ASP A 93 -0.79 -14.71 2.97
C ASP A 93 -0.37 -14.14 4.33
N SER A 94 -0.15 -12.81 4.41
CA SER A 94 0.20 -12.14 5.67
C SER A 94 -0.90 -12.29 6.73
N ASN A 95 -2.17 -12.20 6.33
CA ASN A 95 -3.29 -12.40 7.25
C ASN A 95 -3.49 -13.87 7.66
N VAL A 96 -3.18 -14.82 6.78
CA VAL A 96 -3.11 -16.26 7.13
C VAL A 96 -2.02 -16.49 8.17
N MET A 97 -0.81 -15.97 7.93
CA MET A 97 0.32 -16.10 8.87
C MET A 97 0.03 -15.49 10.23
N CYS A 98 -0.69 -14.37 10.27
CA CYS A 98 -1.13 -13.72 11.51
C CYS A 98 -2.38 -14.36 12.14
N GLY A 99 -2.96 -15.41 11.55
CA GLY A 99 -4.13 -16.09 12.08
C GLY A 99 -5.47 -15.36 11.91
N ARG A 100 -5.54 -14.29 11.11
CA ARG A 100 -6.78 -13.51 10.86
C ARG A 100 -7.68 -14.13 9.80
N ALA A 101 -7.13 -14.93 8.90
CA ALA A 101 -7.86 -15.39 7.73
C ALA A 101 -8.97 -16.41 8.02
N GLY A 102 -8.99 -16.98 9.22
CA GLY A 102 -9.93 -18.05 9.59
C GLY A 102 -9.50 -19.43 9.06
N VAL A 103 -10.45 -20.20 8.57
CA VAL A 103 -10.22 -21.56 8.07
C VAL A 103 -10.30 -21.56 6.54
N LEU A 104 -9.41 -22.33 5.92
CA LEU A 104 -9.46 -22.53 4.46
C LEU A 104 -10.65 -23.47 4.12
N GLU A 105 -11.51 -22.99 3.26
CA GLU A 105 -12.62 -23.76 2.68
C GLU A 105 -12.12 -24.51 1.45
N GLU A 106 -11.97 -25.82 1.55
CA GLU A 106 -11.38 -26.63 0.48
C GLU A 106 -12.16 -26.58 -0.83
N GLU A 107 -13.50 -26.44 -0.76
CA GLU A 107 -14.36 -26.40 -1.95
C GLU A 107 -14.18 -25.10 -2.77
N THR A 108 -13.96 -23.98 -2.11
CA THR A 108 -13.87 -22.67 -2.76
C THR A 108 -12.43 -22.19 -2.90
N GLY A 109 -11.49 -22.75 -2.14
CA GLY A 109 -10.12 -22.28 -1.99
C GLY A 109 -10.02 -20.91 -1.30
N LYS A 110 -11.08 -20.48 -0.59
CA LYS A 110 -11.17 -19.19 0.08
C LYS A 110 -11.07 -19.31 1.59
N TRP A 111 -10.60 -18.27 2.24
CA TRP A 111 -10.49 -18.21 3.70
C TRP A 111 -11.77 -17.63 4.31
N SER A 112 -12.31 -18.27 5.33
CA SER A 112 -13.63 -17.97 5.89
C SER A 112 -13.79 -16.58 6.50
N ASN A 113 -12.70 -15.96 6.98
CA ASN A 113 -12.72 -14.61 7.55
C ASN A 113 -12.23 -13.54 6.57
N VAL A 114 -12.03 -13.90 5.30
CA VAL A 114 -11.66 -12.97 4.24
C VAL A 114 -12.85 -12.70 3.35
N THR A 115 -13.18 -11.44 3.15
CA THR A 115 -14.20 -11.01 2.19
C THR A 115 -13.54 -10.72 0.86
N TYR A 116 -13.86 -11.52 -0.13
CA TYR A 116 -13.37 -11.36 -1.50
C TYR A 116 -14.35 -10.51 -2.29
N MET A 117 -13.85 -9.42 -2.86
CA MET A 117 -14.65 -8.49 -3.66
C MET A 117 -14.30 -8.69 -5.15
N PRO A 118 -15.16 -9.34 -5.94
CA PRO A 118 -14.85 -9.68 -7.32
C PRO A 118 -14.56 -8.45 -8.18
N CYS A 119 -13.50 -8.52 -8.97
CA CYS A 119 -13.13 -7.55 -9.99
C CYS A 119 -13.02 -8.29 -11.32
N THR A 120 -14.08 -8.26 -12.11
CA THR A 120 -14.22 -9.00 -13.36
C THR A 120 -14.54 -8.07 -14.52
N SER A 121 -14.51 -8.58 -15.74
CA SER A 121 -14.95 -7.82 -16.92
C SER A 121 -16.43 -7.40 -16.86
N GLU A 122 -17.26 -8.13 -16.10
CA GLU A 122 -18.69 -7.84 -15.98
C GLU A 122 -18.95 -6.60 -15.15
N ASN A 123 -18.10 -6.30 -14.15
CA ASN A 123 -18.19 -5.09 -13.34
C ASN A 123 -17.08 -4.06 -13.66
N ASN A 124 -16.47 -4.16 -14.85
CA ASN A 124 -15.38 -3.30 -15.29
C ASN A 124 -14.19 -3.28 -14.30
N PHE A 125 -13.95 -4.36 -13.60
CA PHE A 125 -12.93 -4.49 -12.55
C PHE A 125 -13.09 -3.50 -11.40
N ILE A 126 -14.28 -2.98 -11.16
CA ILE A 126 -14.59 -2.07 -10.06
C ILE A 126 -15.23 -2.89 -8.94
N PRO A 127 -14.60 -3.04 -7.78
CA PRO A 127 -15.15 -3.80 -6.67
C PRO A 127 -16.36 -3.08 -6.06
N GLU A 128 -17.40 -3.85 -5.75
CA GLU A 128 -18.57 -3.34 -5.03
C GLU A 128 -18.23 -3.09 -3.56
N ILE A 129 -18.83 -2.04 -3.00
CA ILE A 129 -18.71 -1.74 -1.58
C ILE A 129 -19.51 -2.80 -0.79
N PRO A 130 -18.90 -3.47 0.20
CA PRO A 130 -19.59 -4.50 0.98
C PRO A 130 -20.73 -3.93 1.82
N ASP A 131 -21.82 -4.68 1.93
CA ASP A 131 -22.95 -4.30 2.80
C ASP A 131 -22.66 -4.48 4.30
N LYS A 132 -21.61 -5.27 4.63
CA LYS A 132 -21.18 -5.52 6.01
C LYS A 132 -19.95 -4.72 6.34
N ARG A 133 -19.76 -4.43 7.64
CA ARG A 133 -18.51 -3.85 8.13
C ARG A 133 -17.34 -4.82 7.94
N ILE A 134 -16.23 -4.27 7.45
CA ILE A 134 -14.93 -4.95 7.37
C ILE A 134 -13.91 -4.07 8.11
N ASP A 135 -13.09 -4.66 8.97
CA ASP A 135 -12.16 -3.88 9.79
C ASP A 135 -10.93 -3.40 8.99
N ILE A 136 -10.43 -4.24 8.07
CA ILE A 136 -9.24 -3.97 7.27
C ILE A 136 -9.54 -4.24 5.80
N VAL A 137 -9.34 -3.26 4.93
CA VAL A 137 -9.50 -3.41 3.48
C VAL A 137 -8.18 -3.11 2.78
N TYR A 138 -7.73 -4.05 1.96
CA TYR A 138 -6.57 -3.85 1.08
C TYR A 138 -7.04 -3.40 -0.30
N LEU A 139 -6.52 -2.27 -0.74
CA LEU A 139 -6.74 -1.71 -2.07
C LEU A 139 -5.39 -1.48 -2.74
N CYS A 140 -5.14 -2.13 -3.86
CA CYS A 140 -3.92 -1.96 -4.65
C CYS A 140 -4.27 -1.28 -5.97
N TYR A 141 -3.81 -0.04 -6.17
CA TYR A 141 -4.10 0.68 -7.43
C TYR A 141 -2.91 1.54 -7.88
N PRO A 142 -2.43 1.33 -9.11
CA PRO A 142 -2.86 0.30 -10.09
C PRO A 142 -2.76 -1.13 -9.55
N ASN A 143 -3.78 -1.97 -9.83
CA ASN A 143 -3.87 -3.31 -9.23
C ASN A 143 -2.85 -4.29 -9.81
N ASN A 144 -2.28 -5.10 -8.97
CA ASN A 144 -1.58 -6.32 -9.33
C ASN A 144 -2.50 -7.52 -9.07
N PRO A 145 -2.95 -8.32 -10.10
CA PRO A 145 -2.30 -8.48 -11.41
C PRO A 145 -2.99 -7.76 -12.58
N THR A 146 -4.13 -7.09 -12.40
CA THR A 146 -4.99 -6.67 -13.51
C THR A 146 -4.52 -5.39 -14.22
N GLY A 147 -3.71 -4.56 -13.53
CA GLY A 147 -3.31 -3.24 -14.02
C GLY A 147 -4.44 -2.19 -14.01
N THR A 148 -5.60 -2.54 -13.47
CA THR A 148 -6.76 -1.63 -13.39
C THR A 148 -6.60 -0.59 -12.30
N THR A 149 -7.32 0.51 -12.43
CA THR A 149 -7.31 1.65 -11.51
C THR A 149 -8.74 2.03 -11.12
N LEU A 150 -8.86 2.87 -10.09
CA LEU A 150 -10.12 3.52 -9.74
C LEU A 150 -10.02 5.03 -10.03
N THR A 151 -11.09 5.60 -10.52
CA THR A 151 -11.25 7.05 -10.62
C THR A 151 -11.46 7.68 -9.23
N LYS A 152 -11.30 9.01 -9.12
CA LYS A 152 -11.53 9.72 -7.85
C LYS A 152 -12.95 9.46 -7.28
N PRO A 153 -14.05 9.49 -8.07
CA PRO A 153 -15.38 9.16 -7.54
C PRO A 153 -15.54 7.71 -7.05
N GLU A 154 -14.85 6.76 -7.69
CA GLU A 154 -14.88 5.36 -7.27
C GLU A 154 -14.10 5.14 -5.97
N LEU A 155 -12.90 5.71 -5.89
CA LEU A 155 -12.09 5.64 -4.67
C LEU A 155 -12.76 6.37 -3.50
N LYS A 156 -13.50 7.46 -3.79
CA LYS A 156 -14.26 8.17 -2.76
C LYS A 156 -15.30 7.28 -2.08
N LYS A 157 -15.95 6.37 -2.79
CA LYS A 157 -16.90 5.43 -2.17
C LYS A 157 -16.21 4.58 -1.08
N TRP A 158 -14.95 4.20 -1.30
CA TRP A 158 -14.16 3.46 -0.32
C TRP A 158 -13.78 4.31 0.89
N VAL A 159 -13.41 5.56 0.67
CA VAL A 159 -13.13 6.51 1.76
C VAL A 159 -14.40 6.75 2.59
N ASP A 160 -15.54 6.99 1.93
CA ASP A 160 -16.82 7.20 2.62
C ASP A 160 -17.25 5.94 3.40
N TYR A 161 -17.07 4.75 2.81
CA TYR A 161 -17.31 3.48 3.49
C TYR A 161 -16.42 3.34 4.74
N ALA A 162 -15.14 3.63 4.61
CA ALA A 162 -14.18 3.50 5.70
C ALA A 162 -14.51 4.44 6.86
N LEU A 163 -14.85 5.69 6.57
CA LEU A 163 -15.28 6.67 7.57
C LEU A 163 -16.59 6.27 8.26
N ALA A 164 -17.55 5.72 7.51
CA ALA A 164 -18.84 5.29 8.05
C ALA A 164 -18.76 4.04 8.93
N ASN A 165 -17.77 3.17 8.70
CA ASN A 165 -17.65 1.85 9.33
C ASN A 165 -16.43 1.71 10.26
N ASP A 166 -15.64 2.76 10.44
CA ASP A 166 -14.38 2.69 11.19
C ASP A 166 -13.45 1.60 10.64
N THR A 167 -13.28 1.60 9.30
CA THR A 167 -12.48 0.64 8.55
C THR A 167 -11.10 1.20 8.27
N LEU A 168 -10.06 0.41 8.48
CA LEU A 168 -8.71 0.74 8.04
C LEU A 168 -8.52 0.37 6.57
N ILE A 169 -8.19 1.34 5.72
CA ILE A 169 -7.77 1.08 4.35
C ILE A 169 -6.24 1.01 4.30
N LEU A 170 -5.70 -0.10 3.82
CA LEU A 170 -4.32 -0.24 3.42
C LEU A 170 -4.24 -0.06 1.90
N PHE A 171 -3.82 1.14 1.50
CA PHE A 171 -3.77 1.52 0.09
C PHE A 171 -2.36 1.33 -0.45
N ASP A 172 -2.16 0.33 -1.30
CA ASP A 172 -0.88 0.04 -1.95
C ASP A 172 -0.81 0.74 -3.31
N ALA A 173 0.11 1.69 -3.42
CA ALA A 173 0.35 2.47 -4.62
C ALA A 173 1.69 2.15 -5.29
N ALA A 174 2.20 0.92 -5.16
CA ALA A 174 3.50 0.52 -5.70
C ALA A 174 3.68 0.80 -7.20
N TYR A 175 2.58 0.89 -7.93
CA TYR A 175 2.59 1.14 -9.39
C TYR A 175 2.08 2.55 -9.76
N GLU A 176 1.96 3.48 -8.81
CA GLU A 176 1.41 4.81 -9.03
C GLU A 176 2.14 5.59 -10.14
N ALA A 177 3.45 5.40 -10.26
CA ALA A 177 4.27 6.06 -11.28
C ALA A 177 3.89 5.70 -12.74
N TYR A 178 3.12 4.63 -12.94
CA TYR A 178 2.61 4.23 -14.27
C TYR A 178 1.28 4.89 -14.64
N ILE A 179 0.64 5.62 -13.73
CA ILE A 179 -0.61 6.33 -13.99
C ILE A 179 -0.33 7.49 -14.96
N GLN A 180 -1.08 7.54 -16.06
CA GLN A 180 -0.98 8.57 -17.09
C GLN A 180 -2.27 9.39 -17.23
N ASP A 181 -3.37 8.94 -16.64
CA ASP A 181 -4.67 9.62 -16.68
C ASP A 181 -4.81 10.54 -15.46
N GLU A 182 -5.02 11.84 -15.71
CA GLU A 182 -5.19 12.86 -14.66
C GLU A 182 -6.42 12.66 -13.77
N ASN A 183 -7.40 11.85 -14.22
CA ASN A 183 -8.59 11.50 -13.44
C ASN A 183 -8.34 10.37 -12.44
N VAL A 184 -7.24 9.66 -12.58
CA VAL A 184 -6.84 8.57 -11.69
C VAL A 184 -5.96 9.11 -10.58
N PRO A 185 -6.34 8.96 -9.30
CA PRO A 185 -5.52 9.45 -8.19
C PRO A 185 -4.27 8.56 -8.01
N HIS A 186 -3.15 9.19 -7.71
CA HIS A 186 -1.90 8.51 -7.34
C HIS A 186 -1.88 8.10 -5.87
N SER A 187 -2.70 8.74 -5.06
CA SER A 187 -2.80 8.47 -3.63
C SER A 187 -4.25 8.61 -3.15
N ILE A 188 -4.64 7.78 -2.19
CA ILE A 188 -5.93 7.89 -1.53
C ILE A 188 -6.10 9.26 -0.82
N TYR A 189 -5.01 9.90 -0.44
CA TYR A 189 -5.02 11.24 0.19
C TYR A 189 -5.40 12.38 -0.77
N GLU A 190 -5.55 12.12 -2.06
CA GLU A 190 -6.14 13.07 -3.01
C GLU A 190 -7.68 13.13 -2.90
N ILE A 191 -8.30 12.21 -2.17
CA ILE A 191 -9.75 12.14 -1.99
C ILE A 191 -10.17 13.04 -0.82
N LYS A 192 -11.11 13.95 -1.10
CA LYS A 192 -11.64 14.93 -0.14
C LYS A 192 -13.08 14.64 0.21
#